data_16eaa95b2b56fffda4c817336fa0dd9e
#
_entry.id   16eaa95b2b56fffda4c817336fa0dd9e
#
_cell.length_a   1.000
_cell.length_b   1.000
_cell.length_c   1.000
_cell.angle_alpha   90.00
_cell.angle_beta   90.00
_cell.angle_gamma   90.00
#
_symmetry.space_group_name_H-M   'P 1'
#
loop_
_entity.id
_entity.type
_entity.pdbx_description
1 polymer ?
#
loop_
_entity_poly.entity_id
_entity_poly.type
_entity_poly.pdbx_seq_one_letter_code
_entity_poly.pdbx_strand_id
1 'polypeptide(L)'
;MSLDNIEIDEQWLKEIAEFPLVEALFGRRSRRFFRGAEIPDGTLAYTSEREPLPLDNLEKLLILLAVGGVTGWHHSVTRHDRYKPHLSNYSGSASGRTFPSAAGFHTSEIFFTDDTGTYIFQTRDAKPEAERQEDSRHSIAELIDKYKKRIRKISDKRLHIPNYEPYMEGHNSWVANRPGTFLAFPVGDLAQHTIANLCFYVQNGLSIYDDVNHRKIPGLEPFADIIDVENPLPLTFLDQYSLAELSAELSTATYAGMLMQQALGLGGWMFDGIDRLTVLGASGDPEVPGLGFRYDTDERWPLPNPTGLEGVFVSYTPPHFKDMRAAVDAFCERKFGPNGPFHPDTPGPWKDPRKVRSSAQVHDEQFRAAVAHIAQYVYDTFGKFPATVPSVYSLMYLQTHHLDLDYYDKFFGPHSYLRTHAEHLEKRHGIKK
;
A
#
# COMPACT_ATOMS: atom_id res chain seq x y z
N MET A 1 -8.32 -17.66 10.45
CA MET A 1 -8.04 -16.69 11.52
C MET A 1 -9.38 -16.16 12.00
N SER A 2 -9.86 -16.52 13.18
CA SER A 2 -10.91 -15.75 13.85
C SER A 2 -10.24 -14.67 14.65
N LEU A 3 -10.46 -13.42 14.28
CA LEU A 3 -9.94 -12.25 15.01
C LEU A 3 -10.81 -11.86 16.21
N ASP A 4 -11.85 -12.66 16.47
CA ASP A 4 -12.85 -12.33 17.50
C ASP A 4 -12.30 -12.40 18.92
N ASN A 5 -11.22 -13.19 19.12
CA ASN A 5 -10.57 -13.38 20.41
C ASN A 5 -9.07 -13.05 20.32
N ILE A 6 -8.74 -11.76 20.23
CA ILE A 6 -7.35 -11.31 20.42
C ILE A 6 -7.18 -11.06 21.91
N GLU A 7 -6.34 -11.85 22.55
CA GLU A 7 -5.94 -11.60 23.93
C GLU A 7 -5.02 -10.38 24.00
N ILE A 8 -5.47 -9.36 24.73
CA ILE A 8 -4.75 -8.10 24.90
C ILE A 8 -3.79 -8.24 26.08
N ASP A 9 -2.51 -8.18 25.81
CA ASP A 9 -1.45 -8.10 26.82
C ASP A 9 -1.07 -6.63 27.03
N GLU A 10 -1.71 -5.99 27.99
CA GLU A 10 -1.53 -4.56 28.29
C GLU A 10 -0.10 -4.21 28.69
N GLN A 11 0.62 -5.12 29.38
CA GLN A 11 1.99 -4.88 29.78
C GLN A 11 2.93 -4.90 28.57
N TRP A 12 2.75 -5.85 27.66
CA TRP A 12 3.52 -5.92 26.43
C TRP A 12 3.23 -4.73 25.49
N LEU A 13 1.95 -4.33 25.37
CA LEU A 13 1.57 -3.15 24.59
C LEU A 13 2.22 -1.87 25.13
N LYS A 14 2.36 -1.75 26.44
CA LYS A 14 3.09 -0.64 27.07
C LYS A 14 4.58 -0.66 26.71
N GLU A 15 5.22 -1.82 26.80
CA GLU A 15 6.63 -1.99 26.42
C GLU A 15 6.87 -1.61 24.94
N ILE A 16 5.95 -1.99 24.04
CA ILE A 16 6.01 -1.62 22.62
C ILE A 16 5.85 -0.09 22.45
N ALA A 17 4.89 0.52 23.15
CA ALA A 17 4.63 1.97 23.05
C ALA A 17 5.81 2.81 23.58
N GLU A 18 6.57 2.28 24.52
CA GLU A 18 7.75 2.91 25.12
C GLU A 18 9.07 2.54 24.39
N PHE A 19 9.02 1.70 23.34
CA PHE A 19 10.23 1.26 22.65
C PHE A 19 10.94 2.46 21.96
N PRO A 20 12.24 2.68 22.19
CA PRO A 20 12.93 3.85 21.68
C PRO A 20 13.02 3.87 20.15
N LEU A 21 12.53 4.94 19.52
CA LEU A 21 12.62 5.11 18.07
C LEU A 21 14.06 5.01 17.55
N VAL A 22 15.02 5.57 18.30
CA VAL A 22 16.45 5.53 17.93
C VAL A 22 16.94 4.07 17.87
N GLU A 23 16.53 3.23 18.82
CA GLU A 23 16.86 1.80 18.82
C GLU A 23 16.20 1.08 17.63
N ALA A 24 14.94 1.40 17.30
CA ALA A 24 14.29 0.86 16.11
C ALA A 24 15.06 1.19 14.83
N LEU A 25 15.48 2.46 14.66
CA LEU A 25 16.16 2.93 13.46
C LEU A 25 17.57 2.34 13.31
N PHE A 26 18.42 2.43 14.36
CA PHE A 26 19.82 2.03 14.28
C PHE A 26 20.06 0.55 14.59
N GLY A 27 19.13 -0.10 15.28
CA GLY A 27 19.13 -1.55 15.55
C GLY A 27 18.54 -2.40 14.42
N ARG A 28 17.84 -1.76 13.47
CA ARG A 28 17.18 -2.46 12.34
C ARG A 28 18.21 -3.21 11.49
N ARG A 29 17.89 -4.49 11.23
CA ARG A 29 18.64 -5.35 10.29
C ARG A 29 17.65 -6.25 9.55
N SER A 30 18.03 -6.74 8.39
CA SER A 30 17.36 -7.84 7.70
C SER A 30 17.75 -9.16 8.36
N ARG A 31 16.90 -9.64 9.28
CA ARG A 31 17.12 -10.89 10.01
C ARG A 31 16.25 -11.95 9.39
N ARG A 32 16.84 -12.74 8.49
CA ARG A 32 16.10 -13.63 7.60
C ARG A 32 15.94 -15.05 8.12
N PHE A 33 16.85 -15.53 8.99
CA PHE A 33 16.79 -16.91 9.46
C PHE A 33 15.78 -17.06 10.61
N PHE A 34 14.78 -17.89 10.40
CA PHE A 34 13.65 -18.09 11.31
C PHE A 34 13.60 -19.53 11.84
N ARG A 35 12.76 -19.76 12.83
CA ARG A 35 12.51 -21.09 13.43
C ARG A 35 11.91 -22.01 12.37
N GLY A 36 12.54 -23.17 12.15
CA GLY A 36 12.19 -24.14 11.11
C GLY A 36 12.76 -23.84 9.73
N ALA A 37 13.62 -22.81 9.59
CA ALA A 37 14.28 -22.52 8.32
C ALA A 37 15.46 -23.45 8.05
N GLU A 38 15.83 -23.57 6.78
CA GLU A 38 16.97 -24.37 6.32
C GLU A 38 17.75 -23.60 5.25
N ILE A 39 19.07 -23.55 5.43
CA ILE A 39 20.03 -23.21 4.37
C ILE A 39 20.68 -24.50 3.94
N PRO A 40 20.35 -25.03 2.75
CA PRO A 40 20.68 -26.44 2.41
C PRO A 40 22.17 -26.68 2.16
N ASP A 41 22.91 -25.66 1.74
CA ASP A 41 24.32 -25.80 1.37
C ASP A 41 25.13 -24.50 1.61
N GLY A 42 26.42 -24.58 1.32
CA GLY A 42 27.35 -23.44 1.45
C GLY A 42 27.94 -23.28 2.85
N THR A 43 28.70 -22.20 3.03
CA THR A 43 29.50 -21.95 4.25
C THR A 43 28.63 -21.74 5.50
N LEU A 44 27.41 -21.26 5.31
CA LEU A 44 26.43 -21.02 6.38
C LEU A 44 25.30 -22.05 6.37
N ALA A 45 25.53 -23.24 5.77
CA ALA A 45 24.55 -24.33 5.78
C ALA A 45 24.11 -24.65 7.22
N TYR A 46 22.79 -24.64 7.43
CA TYR A 46 22.22 -24.81 8.74
C TYR A 46 20.73 -25.17 8.64
N THR A 47 20.32 -26.18 9.36
CA THR A 47 18.90 -26.53 9.55
C THR A 47 18.51 -26.15 10.97
N SER A 48 17.44 -25.41 11.13
CA SER A 48 16.89 -25.04 12.42
C SER A 48 16.48 -26.32 13.22
N GLU A 49 16.91 -26.42 14.44
CA GLU A 49 16.45 -27.46 15.38
C GLU A 49 15.15 -27.02 16.10
N ARG A 50 14.65 -25.85 15.81
CA ARG A 50 13.46 -25.27 16.42
C ARG A 50 12.24 -25.47 15.52
N GLU A 51 11.12 -25.88 16.11
CA GLU A 51 9.85 -25.95 15.36
C GLU A 51 9.42 -24.59 14.85
N PRO A 52 8.82 -24.53 13.65
CA PRO A 52 8.19 -23.31 13.15
C PRO A 52 7.21 -22.73 14.17
N LEU A 53 7.25 -21.42 14.38
CA LEU A 53 6.35 -20.71 15.27
C LEU A 53 5.63 -19.61 14.50
N PRO A 54 4.36 -19.83 14.08
CA PRO A 54 3.57 -18.78 13.43
C PRO A 54 3.34 -17.59 14.37
N LEU A 55 3.23 -16.39 13.79
CA LEU A 55 2.82 -15.21 14.53
C LEU A 55 1.43 -15.40 15.13
N ASP A 56 1.22 -14.95 16.35
CA ASP A 56 -0.13 -14.85 16.92
C ASP A 56 -0.95 -13.70 16.31
N ASN A 57 -2.23 -13.61 16.65
CA ASN A 57 -3.12 -12.63 16.05
C ASN A 57 -2.80 -11.18 16.45
N LEU A 58 -2.27 -10.96 17.65
CA LEU A 58 -1.89 -9.64 18.14
C LEU A 58 -0.61 -9.17 17.42
N GLU A 59 0.38 -10.02 17.28
CA GLU A 59 1.61 -9.75 16.53
C GLU A 59 1.31 -9.36 15.07
N LYS A 60 0.47 -10.15 14.38
CA LYS A 60 0.04 -9.87 13.01
C LYS A 60 -0.65 -8.51 12.89
N LEU A 61 -1.58 -8.22 13.80
CA LEU A 61 -2.34 -6.98 13.74
C LEU A 61 -1.46 -5.77 14.03
N LEU A 62 -0.50 -5.85 14.94
CA LEU A 62 0.45 -4.77 15.20
C LEU A 62 1.34 -4.48 13.99
N ILE A 63 1.79 -5.50 13.26
CA ILE A 63 2.49 -5.31 11.99
C ILE A 63 1.57 -4.64 10.97
N LEU A 64 0.33 -5.11 10.82
CA LEU A 64 -0.64 -4.52 9.88
C LEU A 64 -0.97 -3.07 10.23
N LEU A 65 -1.10 -2.74 11.53
CA LEU A 65 -1.30 -1.35 11.97
C LEU A 65 -0.11 -0.46 11.61
N ALA A 66 1.12 -0.98 11.67
CA ALA A 66 2.28 -0.23 11.24
C ALA A 66 2.34 -0.04 9.71
N VAL A 67 1.95 -1.08 8.94
CA VAL A 67 1.98 -1.04 7.47
C VAL A 67 0.84 -0.23 6.87
N GLY A 68 -0.34 -0.16 7.51
CA GLY A 68 -1.53 0.43 6.89
C GLY A 68 -2.43 1.24 7.82
N GLY A 69 -2.05 1.46 9.08
CA GLY A 69 -2.90 2.12 10.07
C GLY A 69 -3.22 3.58 9.74
N VAL A 70 -4.40 4.03 10.12
CA VAL A 70 -4.83 5.44 10.03
C VAL A 70 -4.38 6.19 11.28
N THR A 71 -3.64 7.29 11.08
CA THR A 71 -3.08 8.09 12.19
C THR A 71 -3.98 9.22 12.66
N GLY A 72 -4.86 9.71 11.80
CA GLY A 72 -5.74 10.82 12.14
C GLY A 72 -6.23 11.58 10.93
N TRP A 73 -6.71 12.79 11.13
CA TRP A 73 -7.11 13.70 10.07
C TRP A 73 -5.91 14.35 9.40
N HIS A 74 -5.97 14.53 8.07
CA HIS A 74 -5.01 15.35 7.36
C HIS A 74 -5.06 16.80 7.85
N HIS A 75 -3.89 17.35 8.19
CA HIS A 75 -3.70 18.76 8.47
C HIS A 75 -3.39 19.59 7.21
N SER A 76 -3.58 19.00 6.04
CA SER A 76 -3.25 19.62 4.77
C SER A 76 -4.03 20.92 4.58
N VAL A 77 -3.31 22.03 4.55
CA VAL A 77 -3.82 23.33 4.13
C VAL A 77 -2.94 23.80 2.99
N THR A 78 -3.47 23.75 1.78
CA THR A 78 -2.73 24.12 0.58
C THR A 78 -3.15 25.51 0.13
N ARG A 79 -2.17 26.31 -0.32
CA ARG A 79 -2.40 27.62 -0.91
C ARG A 79 -1.65 27.69 -2.22
N HIS A 80 -2.32 28.18 -3.25
CA HIS A 80 -1.70 28.48 -4.53
C HIS A 80 -2.28 29.77 -5.13
N ASP A 81 -1.47 30.62 -5.70
CA ASP A 81 -1.91 31.92 -6.23
C ASP A 81 -2.92 31.78 -7.36
N ARG A 82 -2.81 30.72 -8.16
CA ARG A 82 -3.73 30.40 -9.26
C ARG A 82 -5.16 30.16 -8.79
N TYR A 83 -5.36 29.59 -7.59
CA TYR A 83 -6.69 29.19 -7.10
C TYR A 83 -7.35 30.21 -6.20
N LYS A 84 -6.83 31.42 -6.13
CA LYS A 84 -7.49 32.50 -5.39
C LYS A 84 -8.90 32.78 -5.96
N PRO A 85 -9.91 32.92 -5.13
CA PRO A 85 -9.92 32.92 -3.64
C PRO A 85 -10.03 31.52 -3.00
N HIS A 86 -9.98 30.44 -3.76
CA HIS A 86 -10.21 29.07 -3.27
C HIS A 86 -8.93 28.42 -2.77
N LEU A 87 -9.09 27.43 -1.87
CA LEU A 87 -8.02 26.50 -1.54
C LEU A 87 -7.82 25.49 -2.69
N SER A 88 -6.58 25.16 -2.97
CA SER A 88 -6.27 24.02 -3.83
C SER A 88 -6.66 22.70 -3.13
N ASN A 89 -7.02 21.70 -3.92
CA ASN A 89 -7.59 20.45 -3.45
C ASN A 89 -6.71 19.23 -3.78
N TYR A 90 -5.41 19.30 -3.55
CA TYR A 90 -4.49 18.22 -3.94
C TYR A 90 -4.71 16.91 -3.20
N SER A 91 -5.07 16.95 -1.90
CA SER A 91 -5.25 15.74 -1.11
C SER A 91 -6.29 14.79 -1.70
N GLY A 92 -5.93 13.53 -1.84
CA GLY A 92 -6.83 12.46 -2.29
C GLY A 92 -7.57 11.77 -1.15
N SER A 93 -7.13 11.94 0.11
CA SER A 93 -7.72 11.33 1.30
C SER A 93 -7.93 12.37 2.41
N ALA A 94 -8.95 12.14 3.26
CA ALA A 94 -9.17 12.95 4.47
C ALA A 94 -8.33 12.49 5.65
N SER A 95 -7.73 11.31 5.59
CA SER A 95 -7.02 10.68 6.71
C SER A 95 -5.57 10.37 6.38
N GLY A 96 -4.68 10.63 7.34
CA GLY A 96 -3.28 10.20 7.30
C GLY A 96 -3.10 8.72 7.55
N ARG A 97 -1.94 8.21 7.22
CA ARG A 97 -1.49 6.84 7.46
C ARG A 97 -0.20 6.85 8.27
N THR A 98 0.19 5.69 8.74
CA THR A 98 1.50 5.44 9.37
C THR A 98 2.68 5.66 8.42
N PHE A 99 2.41 5.81 7.13
CA PHE A 99 3.36 6.08 6.05
C PHE A 99 2.90 7.28 5.21
N PRO A 100 3.83 8.01 4.57
CA PRO A 100 3.48 9.11 3.68
C PRO A 100 2.99 8.59 2.33
N SER A 101 2.13 9.38 1.69
CA SER A 101 1.75 9.22 0.29
C SER A 101 1.81 10.57 -0.40
N ALA A 102 2.14 10.61 -1.69
CA ALA A 102 2.16 11.86 -2.45
C ALA A 102 0.79 12.53 -2.38
N ALA A 103 0.77 13.80 -1.99
CA ALA A 103 -0.44 14.58 -1.76
C ALA A 103 -1.54 13.85 -0.95
N GLY A 104 -1.18 12.85 -0.13
CA GLY A 104 -2.14 12.07 0.65
C GLY A 104 -3.12 11.26 -0.21
N PHE A 105 -2.69 10.75 -1.34
CA PHE A 105 -3.58 9.98 -2.25
C PHE A 105 -4.03 8.67 -1.64
N HIS A 106 -3.13 7.90 -1.04
CA HIS A 106 -3.42 6.62 -0.37
C HIS A 106 -4.28 5.69 -1.24
N THR A 107 -3.69 5.21 -2.32
CA THR A 107 -4.38 4.37 -3.31
C THR A 107 -4.15 2.87 -3.13
N SER A 108 -3.45 2.48 -2.06
CA SER A 108 -3.10 1.08 -1.78
C SER A 108 -3.96 0.44 -0.70
N GLU A 109 -4.07 -0.90 -0.79
CA GLU A 109 -4.57 -1.80 0.26
C GLU A 109 -3.47 -2.79 0.64
N ILE A 110 -3.55 -3.34 1.85
CA ILE A 110 -2.55 -4.28 2.35
C ILE A 110 -3.07 -5.70 2.23
N PHE A 111 -2.44 -6.50 1.37
CA PHE A 111 -2.67 -7.93 1.31
C PHE A 111 -1.67 -8.64 2.22
N PHE A 112 -2.08 -9.78 2.77
CA PHE A 112 -1.18 -10.60 3.56
C PHE A 112 -1.56 -12.08 3.52
N THR A 113 -0.58 -12.93 3.81
CA THR A 113 -0.78 -14.37 3.85
C THR A 113 0.07 -15.02 4.94
N ASP A 114 -0.46 -16.09 5.51
CA ASP A 114 0.20 -16.98 6.46
C ASP A 114 -0.33 -18.42 6.31
N ASP A 115 0.00 -19.33 7.23
CA ASP A 115 -0.46 -20.72 7.18
C ASP A 115 -1.96 -20.89 7.32
N THR A 116 -2.70 -19.85 7.75
CA THR A 116 -4.14 -19.87 7.95
C THR A 116 -4.95 -19.37 6.77
N GLY A 117 -4.27 -18.79 5.77
CA GLY A 117 -4.93 -18.30 4.56
C GLY A 117 -4.32 -17.03 3.96
N THR A 118 -5.08 -16.44 3.05
CA THR A 118 -4.77 -15.17 2.39
C THR A 118 -5.87 -14.15 2.70
N TYR A 119 -5.48 -12.91 2.94
CA TYR A 119 -6.34 -11.88 3.51
C TYR A 119 -6.06 -10.51 2.87
N ILE A 120 -7.01 -9.59 3.05
CA ILE A 120 -6.83 -8.16 2.82
C ILE A 120 -7.10 -7.38 4.11
N PHE A 121 -6.29 -6.38 4.39
CA PHE A 121 -6.51 -5.36 5.40
C PHE A 121 -6.92 -4.06 4.71
N GLN A 122 -8.22 -3.72 4.78
CA GLN A 122 -8.85 -2.65 4.00
C GLN A 122 -8.71 -1.31 4.69
N THR A 123 -7.84 -0.45 4.18
CA THR A 123 -7.53 0.86 4.75
C THR A 123 -7.61 2.02 3.77
N ARG A 124 -7.69 1.77 2.45
CA ARG A 124 -7.75 2.80 1.40
C ARG A 124 -8.81 3.86 1.66
N ASP A 125 -10.01 3.44 2.05
CA ASP A 125 -11.14 4.31 2.37
C ASP A 125 -11.39 4.46 3.89
N ALA A 126 -10.44 4.04 4.72
CA ALA A 126 -10.55 4.18 6.15
C ALA A 126 -10.44 5.64 6.58
N LYS A 127 -11.31 6.07 7.47
CA LYS A 127 -11.41 7.45 7.96
C LYS A 127 -11.13 7.50 9.46
N PRO A 128 -10.55 8.60 9.96
CA PRO A 128 -10.51 8.86 11.40
C PRO A 128 -11.93 8.99 11.92
N GLU A 129 -12.17 8.54 13.14
CA GLU A 129 -13.45 8.80 13.82
C GLU A 129 -13.52 10.25 14.29
N ALA A 130 -14.70 10.86 14.17
CA ALA A 130 -14.91 12.29 14.49
C ALA A 130 -14.66 12.63 15.97
N GLU A 131 -14.74 11.65 16.84
CA GLU A 131 -14.77 11.84 18.29
C GLU A 131 -13.41 12.12 18.96
N ARG A 132 -12.32 12.15 18.18
CA ARG A 132 -10.97 12.25 18.75
C ARG A 132 -10.28 13.57 18.47
N GLN A 133 -10.90 14.65 18.87
CA GLN A 133 -10.31 15.99 18.76
C GLN A 133 -9.35 16.35 19.91
N GLU A 134 -9.35 15.64 21.03
CA GLU A 134 -8.71 16.13 22.26
C GLU A 134 -7.44 15.39 22.71
N ASP A 135 -7.20 14.15 22.30
CA ASP A 135 -5.92 13.50 22.64
C ASP A 135 -5.49 12.53 21.52
N SER A 136 -4.37 12.85 20.90
CA SER A 136 -3.78 12.04 19.83
C SER A 136 -3.23 10.67 20.29
N ARG A 137 -3.27 10.39 21.58
CA ARG A 137 -2.84 9.13 22.16
C ARG A 137 -3.98 8.11 22.13
N HIS A 138 -4.16 7.52 20.97
CA HIS A 138 -4.94 6.28 20.92
C HIS A 138 -4.24 5.23 21.77
N SER A 139 -4.94 4.59 22.68
CA SER A 139 -4.39 3.38 23.24
C SER A 139 -4.22 2.36 22.08
N ILE A 140 -3.13 1.65 22.04
CA ILE A 140 -2.91 0.62 21.01
C ILE A 140 -4.06 -0.40 21.04
N ALA A 141 -4.58 -0.73 22.22
CA ALA A 141 -5.71 -1.63 22.40
C ALA A 141 -6.99 -1.15 21.65
N GLU A 142 -7.29 0.15 21.70
CA GLU A 142 -8.44 0.70 20.96
C GLU A 142 -8.22 0.66 19.44
N LEU A 143 -6.99 0.88 18.96
CA LEU A 143 -6.65 0.71 17.56
C LEU A 143 -6.84 -0.74 17.11
N ILE A 144 -6.40 -1.71 17.92
CA ILE A 144 -6.57 -3.12 17.67
C ILE A 144 -8.06 -3.46 17.49
N ASP A 145 -8.93 -3.04 18.42
CA ASP A 145 -10.36 -3.35 18.37
C ASP A 145 -11.05 -2.74 17.15
N LYS A 146 -10.61 -1.56 16.76
CA LYS A 146 -11.11 -0.86 15.57
C LYS A 146 -10.69 -1.55 14.28
N TYR A 147 -9.40 -1.91 14.14
CA TYR A 147 -8.85 -2.34 12.87
C TYR A 147 -9.01 -3.83 12.59
N LYS A 148 -9.17 -4.69 13.61
CA LYS A 148 -9.47 -6.12 13.38
C LYS A 148 -10.68 -6.34 12.47
N LYS A 149 -11.68 -5.46 12.52
CA LYS A 149 -12.91 -5.53 11.70
C LYS A 149 -12.67 -5.20 10.22
N ARG A 150 -11.51 -4.65 9.86
CA ARG A 150 -11.14 -4.30 8.48
C ARG A 150 -10.36 -5.41 7.76
N ILE A 151 -10.11 -6.50 8.46
CA ILE A 151 -9.46 -7.67 7.88
C ILE A 151 -10.53 -8.60 7.32
N ARG A 152 -10.39 -8.91 6.02
CA ARG A 152 -11.26 -9.85 5.32
C ARG A 152 -10.44 -10.99 4.75
N LYS A 153 -10.90 -12.21 4.96
CA LYS A 153 -10.32 -13.42 4.37
C LYS A 153 -10.70 -13.53 2.90
N ILE A 154 -9.70 -13.82 2.05
CA ILE A 154 -9.85 -14.03 0.61
C ILE A 154 -9.82 -15.52 0.30
N SER A 155 -8.90 -16.26 0.93
CA SER A 155 -8.67 -17.69 0.71
C SER A 155 -8.33 -18.41 2.01
N ASP A 156 -8.73 -19.68 2.12
CA ASP A 156 -8.34 -20.57 3.23
C ASP A 156 -6.93 -21.14 3.07
N LYS A 157 -6.25 -20.81 1.98
CA LYS A 157 -4.89 -21.30 1.70
C LYS A 157 -3.91 -20.12 1.73
N ARG A 158 -2.68 -20.41 2.19
CA ARG A 158 -1.54 -19.52 1.98
C ARG A 158 -1.40 -19.20 0.50
N LEU A 159 -1.03 -17.97 0.18
CA LEU A 159 -0.71 -17.57 -1.19
C LEU A 159 0.42 -18.45 -1.74
N HIS A 160 0.13 -19.22 -2.77
CA HIS A 160 1.10 -20.08 -3.40
C HIS A 160 1.97 -19.29 -4.37
N ILE A 161 3.25 -19.19 -4.07
CA ILE A 161 4.29 -18.64 -4.95
C ILE A 161 5.37 -19.72 -5.11
N PRO A 162 5.63 -20.23 -6.32
CA PRO A 162 6.73 -21.17 -6.53
C PRO A 162 8.07 -20.54 -6.12
N ASN A 163 8.92 -21.33 -5.45
CA ASN A 163 10.18 -20.88 -4.89
C ASN A 163 11.38 -21.03 -5.86
N TYR A 164 11.13 -20.80 -7.15
CA TYR A 164 12.13 -20.85 -8.20
C TYR A 164 11.82 -19.81 -9.29
N GLU A 165 12.79 -19.51 -10.12
CA GLU A 165 12.63 -18.58 -11.25
C GLU A 165 11.66 -19.14 -12.32
N PRO A 166 10.83 -18.28 -12.94
CA PRO A 166 10.84 -16.82 -12.85
C PRO A 166 9.95 -16.24 -11.74
N TYR A 167 9.33 -17.05 -10.90
CA TYR A 167 8.34 -16.62 -9.89
C TYR A 167 8.98 -15.96 -8.68
N MET A 168 10.18 -16.40 -8.34
CA MET A 168 10.94 -15.88 -7.19
C MET A 168 12.44 -15.90 -7.52
N GLU A 169 13.13 -14.81 -7.21
CA GLU A 169 14.58 -14.72 -7.40
C GLU A 169 15.33 -15.74 -6.52
N GLY A 170 16.36 -16.41 -7.09
CA GLY A 170 17.04 -17.54 -6.48
C GLY A 170 17.54 -17.29 -5.07
N HIS A 171 18.03 -16.09 -4.76
CA HIS A 171 18.51 -15.74 -3.41
C HIS A 171 17.41 -15.62 -2.33
N ASN A 172 16.14 -15.58 -2.72
CA ASN A 172 14.97 -15.57 -1.84
C ASN A 172 14.27 -16.94 -1.77
N SER A 173 14.60 -17.88 -2.66
CA SER A 173 13.90 -19.15 -2.83
C SER A 173 13.89 -20.05 -1.58
N TRP A 174 14.90 -19.95 -0.73
CA TRP A 174 15.01 -20.74 0.49
C TRP A 174 14.25 -20.16 1.67
N VAL A 175 13.87 -18.87 1.66
CA VAL A 175 13.43 -18.12 2.84
C VAL A 175 12.14 -17.35 2.67
N ALA A 176 11.78 -16.92 1.46
CA ALA A 176 10.60 -16.09 1.24
C ALA A 176 9.30 -16.91 1.23
N ASN A 177 8.27 -16.40 1.90
CA ASN A 177 6.92 -16.96 1.97
C ASN A 177 6.86 -18.43 2.40
N ARG A 178 7.68 -18.83 3.37
CA ARG A 178 7.75 -20.20 3.89
C ARG A 178 6.75 -20.45 5.02
N PRO A 179 6.37 -21.73 5.29
CA PRO A 179 5.54 -22.06 6.46
C PRO A 179 6.08 -21.48 7.78
N GLY A 180 5.18 -21.09 8.68
CA GLY A 180 5.53 -20.41 9.94
C GLY A 180 5.80 -18.91 9.80
N THR A 181 5.87 -18.37 8.56
CA THR A 181 6.10 -16.95 8.31
C THR A 181 4.81 -16.20 7.96
N PHE A 182 4.83 -14.89 8.16
CA PHE A 182 3.80 -13.96 7.75
C PHE A 182 4.36 -13.06 6.64
N LEU A 183 3.64 -12.92 5.54
CA LEU A 183 4.01 -12.06 4.41
C LEU A 183 2.92 -11.01 4.20
N ALA A 184 3.26 -9.73 4.38
CA ALA A 184 2.40 -8.60 4.07
C ALA A 184 2.98 -7.78 2.91
N PHE A 185 2.11 -7.27 2.05
CA PHE A 185 2.51 -6.42 0.93
C PHE A 185 1.38 -5.48 0.51
N PRO A 186 1.68 -4.22 0.22
CA PRO A 186 0.71 -3.30 -0.33
C PRO A 186 0.53 -3.53 -1.82
N VAL A 187 -0.71 -3.40 -2.28
CA VAL A 187 -1.09 -3.38 -3.69
C VAL A 187 -1.75 -2.05 -3.98
N GLY A 188 -1.21 -1.29 -4.93
CA GLY A 188 -1.65 0.05 -5.24
C GLY A 188 -2.46 0.13 -6.54
N ASP A 189 -3.49 0.97 -6.54
CA ASP A 189 -4.24 1.35 -7.73
C ASP A 189 -3.50 2.49 -8.44
N LEU A 190 -2.66 2.14 -9.41
CA LEU A 190 -1.90 3.11 -10.18
C LEU A 190 -2.80 3.90 -11.14
N ALA A 191 -3.90 3.32 -11.61
CA ALA A 191 -4.87 4.05 -12.42
C ALA A 191 -5.53 5.18 -11.61
N GLN A 192 -5.98 4.90 -10.38
CA GLN A 192 -6.50 5.94 -9.47
C GLN A 192 -5.45 7.01 -9.17
N HIS A 193 -4.21 6.61 -8.93
CA HIS A 193 -3.10 7.54 -8.68
C HIS A 193 -2.82 8.43 -9.88
N THR A 194 -2.83 7.87 -11.09
CA THR A 194 -2.64 8.62 -12.33
C THR A 194 -3.81 9.57 -12.61
N ILE A 195 -5.07 9.19 -12.31
CA ILE A 195 -6.21 10.11 -12.37
C ILE A 195 -5.99 11.30 -11.41
N ALA A 196 -5.51 11.04 -10.20
CA ALA A 196 -5.22 12.11 -9.23
C ALA A 196 -4.16 13.09 -9.75
N ASN A 197 -3.07 12.59 -10.35
CA ASN A 197 -2.04 13.41 -10.97
C ASN A 197 -2.55 14.15 -12.21
N LEU A 198 -3.36 13.50 -13.03
CA LEU A 198 -3.97 14.16 -14.19
C LEU A 198 -4.89 15.31 -13.74
N CYS A 199 -5.70 15.10 -12.70
CA CYS A 199 -6.48 16.19 -12.09
C CYS A 199 -5.58 17.33 -11.60
N PHE A 200 -4.44 17.01 -10.96
CA PHE A 200 -3.48 18.03 -10.53
C PHE A 200 -2.92 18.82 -11.70
N TYR A 201 -2.53 18.18 -12.80
CA TYR A 201 -1.99 18.88 -13.97
C TYR A 201 -3.04 19.74 -14.67
N VAL A 202 -4.24 19.21 -14.92
CA VAL A 202 -5.35 19.97 -15.50
C VAL A 202 -5.73 21.17 -14.61
N GLN A 203 -5.76 20.99 -13.29
CA GLN A 203 -6.02 22.07 -12.33
C GLN A 203 -4.94 23.18 -12.39
N ASN A 204 -3.69 22.81 -12.75
CA ASN A 204 -2.60 23.75 -12.99
C ASN A 204 -2.57 24.29 -14.42
N GLY A 205 -3.55 23.97 -15.26
CA GLY A 205 -3.70 24.43 -16.63
C GLY A 205 -2.77 23.74 -17.60
N LEU A 206 -2.32 22.55 -17.28
CA LEU A 206 -1.46 21.78 -18.15
C LEU A 206 -2.30 20.75 -18.91
N SER A 207 -1.98 20.53 -20.17
CA SER A 207 -2.50 19.44 -20.99
C SER A 207 -1.45 18.34 -21.16
N ILE A 208 -1.83 17.25 -21.82
CA ILE A 208 -0.96 16.09 -22.06
C ILE A 208 -0.72 15.91 -23.56
N TYR A 209 0.52 15.55 -23.89
CA TYR A 209 0.98 15.16 -25.23
C TYR A 209 1.32 13.68 -25.27
N ASP A 210 0.82 12.98 -26.27
CA ASP A 210 1.18 11.58 -26.51
C ASP A 210 2.56 11.52 -27.18
N ASP A 211 3.60 11.49 -26.34
CA ASP A 211 5.00 11.40 -26.79
C ASP A 211 5.40 9.98 -27.20
N VAL A 212 4.59 8.96 -26.88
CA VAL A 212 4.79 7.58 -27.35
C VAL A 212 4.48 7.49 -28.85
N ASN A 213 3.36 8.09 -29.29
CA ASN A 213 2.94 8.12 -30.70
C ASN A 213 3.30 9.44 -31.40
N HIS A 214 4.02 10.34 -30.74
CA HIS A 214 4.46 11.65 -31.27
C HIS A 214 3.32 12.51 -31.83
N ARG A 215 2.19 12.61 -31.13
CA ARG A 215 1.01 13.39 -31.57
C ARG A 215 0.31 14.11 -30.42
N LYS A 216 -0.33 15.24 -30.77
CA LYS A 216 -1.27 15.90 -29.85
C LYS A 216 -2.48 15.00 -29.60
N ILE A 217 -3.00 15.01 -28.37
CA ILE A 217 -4.30 14.39 -28.07
C ILE A 217 -5.38 15.19 -28.79
N PRO A 218 -6.17 14.58 -29.70
CA PRO A 218 -7.19 15.31 -30.44
C PRO A 218 -8.38 15.68 -29.55
N GLY A 219 -9.11 16.76 -29.90
CA GLY A 219 -10.33 17.16 -29.21
C GLY A 219 -10.13 17.88 -27.89
N LEU A 220 -8.96 18.45 -27.63
CA LEU A 220 -8.68 19.26 -26.43
C LEU A 220 -9.01 20.75 -26.62
N GLU A 221 -9.27 21.21 -27.83
CA GLU A 221 -9.57 22.62 -28.15
C GLU A 221 -10.76 23.19 -27.33
N PRO A 222 -11.85 22.45 -27.07
CA PRO A 222 -12.95 22.93 -26.23
C PRO A 222 -12.56 23.24 -24.78
N PHE A 223 -11.40 22.78 -24.32
CA PHE A 223 -10.90 22.99 -22.96
C PHE A 223 -9.75 24.01 -22.87
N ALA A 224 -9.46 24.74 -23.97
CA ALA A 224 -8.34 25.70 -24.05
C ALA A 224 -8.43 26.86 -23.06
N ASP A 225 -9.59 27.13 -22.48
CA ASP A 225 -9.80 28.12 -21.42
C ASP A 225 -9.32 27.65 -20.03
N ILE A 226 -9.16 26.31 -19.83
CA ILE A 226 -8.70 25.74 -18.57
C ILE A 226 -7.33 25.04 -18.67
N ILE A 227 -6.89 24.64 -19.87
CA ILE A 227 -5.60 23.98 -20.11
C ILE A 227 -4.83 24.61 -21.27
N ASP A 228 -3.50 24.63 -21.17
CA ASP A 228 -2.62 25.09 -22.26
C ASP A 228 -2.40 23.94 -23.26
N VAL A 229 -3.08 23.99 -24.39
CA VAL A 229 -2.99 22.99 -25.46
C VAL A 229 -1.73 23.15 -26.33
N GLU A 230 -1.02 24.28 -26.19
CA GLU A 230 0.19 24.55 -26.99
C GLU A 230 1.47 24.06 -26.30
N ASN A 231 1.50 24.01 -24.96
CA ASN A 231 2.66 23.58 -24.18
C ASN A 231 2.31 22.38 -23.27
N PRO A 232 1.94 21.23 -23.85
CA PRO A 232 1.52 20.06 -23.09
C PRO A 232 2.70 19.34 -22.43
N LEU A 233 2.43 18.61 -21.31
CA LEU A 233 3.37 17.69 -20.70
C LEU A 233 3.38 16.33 -21.43
N PRO A 234 4.53 15.63 -21.49
CA PRO A 234 4.60 14.27 -22.04
C PRO A 234 3.76 13.27 -21.23
N LEU A 235 3.05 12.38 -21.92
CA LEU A 235 2.30 11.29 -21.31
C LEU A 235 3.22 10.34 -20.49
N THR A 236 4.42 10.04 -21.03
CA THR A 236 5.39 9.21 -20.33
C THR A 236 5.85 9.85 -19.01
N PHE A 237 5.90 11.18 -18.94
CA PHE A 237 6.20 11.88 -17.68
C PHE A 237 5.09 11.66 -16.64
N LEU A 238 3.82 11.77 -17.04
CA LEU A 238 2.68 11.52 -16.15
C LEU A 238 2.75 10.08 -15.57
N ASP A 239 2.99 9.09 -16.44
CA ASP A 239 3.07 7.68 -16.05
C ASP A 239 4.24 7.40 -15.11
N GLN A 240 5.44 7.87 -15.45
CA GLN A 240 6.65 7.69 -14.64
C GLN A 240 6.54 8.37 -13.28
N TYR A 241 5.98 9.59 -13.26
CA TYR A 241 5.79 10.34 -12.03
C TYR A 241 4.80 9.61 -11.09
N SER A 242 3.65 9.17 -11.64
CA SER A 242 2.65 8.41 -10.89
C SER A 242 3.21 7.10 -10.33
N LEU A 243 4.00 6.37 -11.14
CA LEU A 243 4.65 5.14 -10.70
C LEU A 243 5.68 5.39 -9.59
N ALA A 244 6.48 6.45 -9.71
CA ALA A 244 7.48 6.80 -8.69
C ALA A 244 6.82 7.16 -7.36
N GLU A 245 5.75 7.96 -7.39
CA GLU A 245 4.99 8.33 -6.19
C GLU A 245 4.33 7.12 -5.53
N LEU A 246 3.68 6.25 -6.31
CA LEU A 246 3.08 5.03 -5.77
C LEU A 246 4.15 4.09 -5.22
N SER A 247 5.29 3.92 -5.89
CA SER A 247 6.40 3.09 -5.41
C SER A 247 6.93 3.58 -4.06
N ALA A 248 7.01 4.91 -3.85
CA ALA A 248 7.38 5.49 -2.57
C ALA A 248 6.34 5.19 -1.49
N GLU A 249 5.03 5.28 -1.80
CA GLU A 249 3.94 4.90 -0.90
C GLU A 249 4.09 3.44 -0.44
N LEU A 250 4.20 2.49 -1.39
CA LEU A 250 4.30 1.06 -1.10
C LEU A 250 5.56 0.73 -0.27
N SER A 251 6.69 1.37 -0.59
CA SER A 251 7.97 1.14 0.10
C SER A 251 7.96 1.68 1.53
N THR A 252 7.42 2.87 1.75
CA THR A 252 7.35 3.46 3.08
C THR A 252 6.34 2.76 3.99
N ALA A 253 5.24 2.23 3.43
CA ALA A 253 4.30 1.38 4.14
C ALA A 253 4.98 0.13 4.71
N THR A 254 5.70 -0.62 3.87
CA THR A 254 6.43 -1.82 4.30
C THR A 254 7.58 -1.48 5.25
N TYR A 255 8.27 -0.35 5.05
CA TYR A 255 9.32 0.11 5.96
C TYR A 255 8.79 0.42 7.37
N ALA A 256 7.60 1.01 7.48
CA ALA A 256 6.97 1.23 8.78
C ALA A 256 6.74 -0.10 9.55
N GLY A 257 6.28 -1.15 8.84
CA GLY A 257 6.19 -2.50 9.39
C GLY A 257 7.53 -3.08 9.81
N MET A 258 8.60 -2.83 9.02
CA MET A 258 9.95 -3.29 9.35
C MET A 258 10.51 -2.60 10.62
N LEU A 259 10.14 -1.36 10.90
CA LEU A 259 10.48 -0.70 12.17
C LEU A 259 9.69 -1.33 13.32
N MET A 260 8.41 -1.64 13.12
CA MET A 260 7.58 -2.28 14.14
C MET A 260 8.13 -3.67 14.54
N GLN A 261 8.69 -4.45 13.62
CA GLN A 261 9.34 -5.72 13.94
C GLN A 261 10.39 -5.58 15.06
N GLN A 262 11.12 -4.46 15.10
CA GLN A 262 12.17 -4.25 16.12
C GLN A 262 11.56 -4.07 17.52
N ALA A 263 10.47 -3.33 17.60
CA ALA A 263 9.75 -3.12 18.87
C ALA A 263 9.07 -4.40 19.37
N LEU A 264 8.53 -5.19 18.43
CA LEU A 264 7.88 -6.47 18.75
C LEU A 264 8.86 -7.59 19.09
N GLY A 265 10.14 -7.45 18.74
CA GLY A 265 11.11 -8.54 18.89
C GLY A 265 10.97 -9.64 17.82
N LEU A 266 10.45 -9.27 16.64
CA LEU A 266 10.29 -10.17 15.51
C LEU A 266 11.38 -9.94 14.46
N GLY A 267 11.75 -10.99 13.75
CA GLY A 267 12.63 -10.94 12.59
C GLY A 267 11.87 -10.68 11.30
N GLY A 268 12.63 -10.47 10.25
CA GLY A 268 12.09 -10.26 8.91
C GLY A 268 12.88 -9.25 8.08
N TRP A 269 12.34 -8.94 6.93
CA TRP A 269 12.89 -7.91 6.04
C TRP A 269 11.86 -7.49 4.99
N MET A 270 12.05 -6.28 4.43
CA MET A 270 11.34 -5.85 3.23
C MET A 270 12.20 -6.14 1.99
N PHE A 271 11.58 -6.56 0.88
CA PHE A 271 12.26 -6.98 -0.34
C PHE A 271 11.32 -6.93 -1.55
N ASP A 272 11.87 -7.05 -2.75
CA ASP A 272 11.15 -7.01 -4.02
C ASP A 272 11.31 -8.27 -4.91
N GLY A 273 12.07 -9.23 -4.49
CA GLY A 273 12.45 -10.43 -5.25
C GLY A 273 11.39 -11.54 -5.36
N ILE A 274 10.11 -11.18 -5.36
CA ILE A 274 9.00 -12.04 -5.81
C ILE A 274 8.37 -11.36 -7.02
N ASP A 275 8.16 -12.13 -8.12
CA ASP A 275 7.51 -11.57 -9.30
C ASP A 275 6.09 -11.06 -8.98
N ARG A 276 5.86 -9.78 -9.21
CA ARG A 276 4.59 -9.12 -8.91
C ARG A 276 3.41 -9.67 -9.69
N LEU A 277 3.63 -10.11 -10.94
CA LEU A 277 2.57 -10.69 -11.77
C LEU A 277 2.14 -12.05 -11.21
N THR A 278 3.10 -12.82 -10.73
CA THR A 278 2.84 -14.07 -10.00
C THR A 278 1.98 -13.82 -8.75
N VAL A 279 2.36 -12.84 -7.93
CA VAL A 279 1.60 -12.49 -6.73
C VAL A 279 0.17 -12.06 -7.06
N LEU A 280 -0.01 -11.23 -8.09
CA LEU A 280 -1.32 -10.75 -8.51
C LEU A 280 -2.16 -11.82 -9.23
N GLY A 281 -1.55 -12.91 -9.71
CA GLY A 281 -2.24 -13.96 -10.48
C GLY A 281 -2.26 -13.70 -11.98
N ALA A 282 -1.31 -12.93 -12.48
CA ALA A 282 -1.18 -12.56 -13.89
C ALA A 282 0.11 -13.14 -14.54
N SER A 283 0.66 -14.21 -13.99
CA SER A 283 1.83 -14.89 -14.55
C SER A 283 1.55 -15.63 -15.87
N GLY A 284 0.27 -15.91 -16.16
CA GLY A 284 -0.15 -16.76 -17.28
C GLY A 284 -0.07 -18.26 -16.98
N ASP A 285 0.43 -18.68 -15.84
CA ASP A 285 0.46 -20.08 -15.40
C ASP A 285 -0.80 -20.42 -14.59
N PRO A 286 -1.68 -21.33 -15.07
CA PRO A 286 -2.88 -21.71 -14.36
C PRO A 286 -2.62 -22.43 -13.02
N GLU A 287 -1.44 -23.04 -12.83
CA GLU A 287 -1.05 -23.66 -11.57
C GLU A 287 -0.60 -22.64 -10.52
N VAL A 288 -0.42 -21.39 -10.92
CA VAL A 288 0.05 -20.29 -10.07
C VAL A 288 -0.99 -19.15 -10.08
N PRO A 289 -2.15 -19.36 -9.45
CA PRO A 289 -3.26 -18.41 -9.52
C PRO A 289 -3.00 -17.09 -8.75
N GLY A 290 -1.96 -17.01 -7.92
CA GLY A 290 -1.66 -15.84 -7.12
C GLY A 290 -2.88 -15.38 -6.29
N LEU A 291 -3.11 -14.07 -6.24
CA LEU A 291 -4.32 -13.47 -5.65
C LEU A 291 -5.58 -13.63 -6.51
N GLY A 292 -5.44 -14.07 -7.77
CA GLY A 292 -6.56 -14.24 -8.71
C GLY A 292 -7.08 -12.92 -9.27
N PHE A 293 -6.24 -11.91 -9.42
CA PHE A 293 -6.62 -10.66 -10.07
C PHE A 293 -6.99 -10.91 -11.53
N ARG A 294 -8.05 -10.23 -11.98
CA ARG A 294 -8.30 -10.08 -13.40
C ARG A 294 -7.14 -9.34 -14.05
N TYR A 295 -6.72 -9.80 -15.21
CA TYR A 295 -5.73 -9.11 -16.04
C TYR A 295 -6.13 -9.19 -17.51
N ASP A 296 -5.67 -8.20 -18.29
CA ASP A 296 -5.84 -8.16 -19.73
C ASP A 296 -4.46 -8.33 -20.41
N THR A 297 -4.46 -8.96 -21.58
CA THR A 297 -3.28 -9.10 -22.45
C THR A 297 -3.51 -8.35 -23.74
N ASP A 298 -2.47 -7.73 -24.27
CA ASP A 298 -2.52 -6.98 -25.53
C ASP A 298 -1.19 -7.18 -26.26
N GLU A 299 -1.22 -7.50 -27.54
CA GLU A 299 -0.03 -7.77 -28.35
C GLU A 299 0.98 -6.60 -28.40
N ARG A 300 0.51 -5.39 -28.11
CA ARG A 300 1.36 -4.19 -28.02
C ARG A 300 2.25 -4.17 -26.78
N TRP A 301 1.94 -4.96 -25.75
CA TRP A 301 2.64 -4.94 -24.47
C TRP A 301 3.23 -6.30 -24.13
N PRO A 302 4.51 -6.33 -23.69
CA PRO A 302 5.17 -7.60 -23.38
C PRO A 302 4.64 -8.24 -22.08
N LEU A 303 3.97 -7.46 -21.22
CA LEU A 303 3.48 -7.92 -19.93
C LEU A 303 1.97 -7.73 -19.83
N PRO A 304 1.25 -8.63 -19.13
CA PRO A 304 -0.16 -8.49 -18.86
C PRO A 304 -0.41 -7.27 -17.95
N ASN A 305 -1.64 -6.77 -18.00
CA ASN A 305 -2.11 -5.64 -17.22
C ASN A 305 -3.10 -6.09 -16.14
N PRO A 306 -2.68 -6.31 -14.89
CA PRO A 306 -3.60 -6.57 -13.78
C PRO A 306 -4.51 -5.36 -13.55
N THR A 307 -5.83 -5.62 -13.38
CA THR A 307 -6.83 -4.58 -13.17
C THR A 307 -7.57 -4.68 -11.84
N GLY A 308 -7.54 -5.84 -11.18
CA GLY A 308 -8.10 -5.97 -9.84
C GLY A 308 -8.72 -7.33 -9.55
N LEU A 309 -9.21 -7.46 -8.33
CA LEU A 309 -9.96 -8.60 -7.81
C LEU A 309 -11.37 -8.12 -7.45
N GLU A 310 -12.34 -8.57 -8.23
CA GLU A 310 -13.73 -8.13 -8.14
C GLU A 310 -14.30 -8.27 -6.72
N GLY A 311 -14.98 -7.22 -6.25
CA GLY A 311 -15.53 -7.16 -4.90
C GLY A 311 -14.51 -7.12 -3.77
N VAL A 312 -13.20 -7.02 -4.07
CA VAL A 312 -12.11 -6.94 -3.09
C VAL A 312 -11.30 -5.67 -3.29
N PHE A 313 -10.70 -5.52 -4.46
CA PHE A 313 -9.85 -4.39 -4.82
C PHE A 313 -9.83 -4.26 -6.35
N VAL A 314 -10.30 -3.13 -6.86
CA VAL A 314 -10.35 -2.87 -8.30
C VAL A 314 -9.71 -1.53 -8.62
N SER A 315 -9.09 -1.43 -9.80
CA SER A 315 -8.50 -0.18 -10.28
C SER A 315 -9.55 0.72 -10.93
N TYR A 316 -9.28 2.03 -10.96
CA TYR A 316 -10.13 3.06 -11.56
C TYR A 316 -9.99 3.09 -13.08
N THR A 317 -10.35 1.98 -13.73
CA THR A 317 -10.28 1.82 -15.18
C THR A 317 -11.29 0.76 -15.65
N PRO A 318 -11.71 0.73 -16.92
CA PRO A 318 -12.44 -0.43 -17.44
C PRO A 318 -11.66 -1.74 -17.22
N PRO A 319 -12.34 -2.86 -17.03
CA PRO A 319 -13.78 -3.06 -17.10
C PRO A 319 -14.54 -2.79 -15.79
N HIS A 320 -13.85 -2.40 -14.72
CA HIS A 320 -14.48 -2.15 -13.41
C HIS A 320 -15.33 -0.88 -13.40
N PHE A 321 -15.01 0.05 -14.30
CA PHE A 321 -15.84 1.21 -14.65
C PHE A 321 -16.27 1.07 -16.12
N LYS A 322 -17.43 1.63 -16.45
CA LYS A 322 -17.97 1.56 -17.82
C LYS A 322 -17.01 2.15 -18.86
N ASP A 323 -16.38 3.26 -18.49
CA ASP A 323 -15.43 4.03 -19.30
C ASP A 323 -14.58 4.90 -18.36
N MET A 324 -13.60 5.62 -18.89
CA MET A 324 -12.75 6.50 -18.08
C MET A 324 -13.51 7.70 -17.52
N ARG A 325 -14.62 8.13 -18.16
CA ARG A 325 -15.48 9.16 -17.59
C ARG A 325 -16.09 8.70 -16.27
N ALA A 326 -16.62 7.48 -16.22
CA ALA A 326 -17.17 6.91 -14.99
C ALA A 326 -16.10 6.77 -13.88
N ALA A 327 -14.87 6.39 -14.25
CA ALA A 327 -13.75 6.32 -13.31
C ALA A 327 -13.38 7.70 -12.73
N VAL A 328 -13.29 8.73 -13.57
CA VAL A 328 -13.02 10.12 -13.15
C VAL A 328 -14.14 10.68 -12.28
N ASP A 329 -15.40 10.43 -12.65
CA ASP A 329 -16.54 10.87 -11.84
C ASP A 329 -16.56 10.20 -10.47
N ALA A 330 -16.26 8.90 -10.39
CA ALA A 330 -16.12 8.19 -9.11
C ALA A 330 -14.95 8.72 -8.27
N PHE A 331 -13.82 9.06 -8.89
CA PHE A 331 -12.70 9.72 -8.22
C PHE A 331 -13.10 11.08 -7.63
N CYS A 332 -13.81 11.90 -8.41
CA CYS A 332 -14.31 13.19 -7.95
C CYS A 332 -15.35 13.04 -6.83
N GLU A 333 -16.25 12.07 -6.93
CA GLU A 333 -17.21 11.76 -5.85
C GLU A 333 -16.50 11.34 -4.56
N ARG A 334 -15.48 10.48 -4.64
CA ARG A 334 -14.64 10.11 -3.48
C ARG A 334 -13.98 11.33 -2.84
N LYS A 335 -13.65 12.36 -3.64
CA LYS A 335 -12.96 13.57 -3.20
C LYS A 335 -13.88 14.62 -2.61
N PHE A 336 -15.02 14.87 -3.25
CA PHE A 336 -15.95 15.96 -2.91
C PHE A 336 -17.30 15.48 -2.37
N GLY A 337 -17.63 14.21 -2.55
CA GLY A 337 -18.85 13.59 -2.03
C GLY A 337 -18.81 13.37 -0.51
N PRO A 338 -19.88 12.80 0.06
CA PRO A 338 -20.00 12.56 1.49
C PRO A 338 -18.78 11.85 2.07
N ASN A 339 -18.25 12.41 3.16
CA ASN A 339 -17.02 11.95 3.82
C ASN A 339 -15.72 12.13 2.98
N GLY A 340 -15.75 12.73 1.82
CA GLY A 340 -14.56 13.09 1.06
C GLY A 340 -13.71 14.17 1.75
N PRO A 341 -12.42 14.31 1.40
CA PRO A 341 -11.54 15.27 2.04
C PRO A 341 -12.00 16.72 1.90
N PHE A 342 -12.82 17.05 0.91
CA PHE A 342 -13.30 18.41 0.63
C PHE A 342 -14.82 18.57 0.73
N HIS A 343 -15.53 17.56 1.24
CA HIS A 343 -16.96 17.72 1.53
C HIS A 343 -17.16 18.63 2.75
N PRO A 344 -18.06 19.64 2.69
CA PRO A 344 -18.25 20.62 3.78
C PRO A 344 -18.53 20.00 5.16
N ASP A 345 -19.25 18.90 5.19
CA ASP A 345 -19.66 18.24 6.44
C ASP A 345 -18.66 17.17 6.92
N THR A 346 -17.57 16.93 6.19
CA THR A 346 -16.52 16.02 6.65
C THR A 346 -15.73 16.69 7.78
N PRO A 347 -15.68 16.11 8.99
CA PRO A 347 -14.90 16.65 10.09
C PRO A 347 -13.42 16.79 9.76
N GLY A 348 -12.68 17.59 10.50
CA GLY A 348 -11.25 17.78 10.31
C GLY A 348 -10.60 18.52 11.47
N PRO A 349 -9.28 18.76 11.44
CA PRO A 349 -8.51 19.34 12.53
C PRO A 349 -8.68 20.88 12.66
N TRP A 350 -9.60 21.48 11.94
CA TRP A 350 -9.84 22.93 11.95
C TRP A 350 -10.94 23.31 12.93
N LYS A 351 -10.86 24.51 13.48
CA LYS A 351 -11.93 25.07 14.34
C LYS A 351 -13.27 25.20 13.61
N ASP A 352 -13.20 25.45 12.29
CA ASP A 352 -14.36 25.49 11.40
C ASP A 352 -14.10 24.64 10.15
N PRO A 353 -14.30 23.31 10.23
CA PRO A 353 -14.07 22.39 9.12
C PRO A 353 -14.93 22.74 7.91
N ARG A 354 -16.20 23.12 8.11
CA ARG A 354 -17.11 23.45 7.02
C ARG A 354 -16.60 24.64 6.18
N LYS A 355 -16.17 25.70 6.85
CA LYS A 355 -15.61 26.88 6.20
C LYS A 355 -14.36 26.52 5.36
N VAL A 356 -13.44 25.75 5.95
CA VAL A 356 -12.20 25.36 5.28
C VAL A 356 -12.50 24.45 4.09
N ARG A 357 -13.28 23.38 4.28
CA ARG A 357 -13.55 22.42 3.21
C ARG A 357 -14.36 23.01 2.06
N SER A 358 -15.37 23.84 2.34
CA SER A 358 -16.19 24.49 1.32
C SER A 358 -15.43 25.58 0.54
N SER A 359 -14.26 25.99 1.00
CA SER A 359 -13.39 26.91 0.27
C SER A 359 -12.50 26.24 -0.78
N ALA A 360 -12.48 24.92 -0.87
CA ALA A 360 -11.72 24.20 -1.89
C ALA A 360 -12.32 24.37 -3.28
N GLN A 361 -11.45 24.50 -4.28
CA GLN A 361 -11.90 24.51 -5.67
C GLN A 361 -12.49 23.15 -6.03
N VAL A 362 -13.76 23.12 -6.39
CA VAL A 362 -14.46 21.89 -6.81
C VAL A 362 -14.13 21.61 -8.28
N HIS A 363 -14.01 20.34 -8.63
CA HIS A 363 -13.89 19.89 -10.02
C HIS A 363 -15.27 19.92 -10.68
N ASP A 364 -15.55 20.98 -11.46
CA ASP A 364 -16.81 21.18 -12.19
C ASP A 364 -16.92 20.23 -13.41
N GLU A 365 -18.02 20.37 -14.14
CA GLU A 365 -18.31 19.50 -15.28
C GLU A 365 -17.28 19.64 -16.41
N GLN A 366 -16.86 20.86 -16.73
CA GLN A 366 -15.87 21.13 -17.78
C GLN A 366 -14.51 20.52 -17.40
N PHE A 367 -14.10 20.71 -16.15
CA PHE A 367 -12.88 20.12 -15.62
C PHE A 367 -12.89 18.59 -15.71
N ARG A 368 -13.97 17.95 -15.22
CA ARG A 368 -14.11 16.50 -15.27
C ARG A 368 -14.15 15.98 -16.70
N ALA A 369 -14.79 16.71 -17.61
CA ALA A 369 -14.82 16.37 -19.03
C ALA A 369 -13.43 16.41 -19.66
N ALA A 370 -12.60 17.42 -19.34
CA ALA A 370 -11.22 17.52 -19.84
C ALA A 370 -10.35 16.34 -19.34
N VAL A 371 -10.39 16.07 -18.04
CA VAL A 371 -9.65 14.93 -17.44
C VAL A 371 -10.11 13.61 -18.05
N ALA A 372 -11.42 13.39 -18.14
CA ALA A 372 -11.98 12.16 -18.70
C ALA A 372 -11.64 11.99 -20.20
N HIS A 373 -11.61 13.08 -20.96
CA HIS A 373 -11.24 13.03 -22.37
C HIS A 373 -9.79 12.56 -22.57
N ILE A 374 -8.86 13.12 -21.80
CA ILE A 374 -7.45 12.70 -21.83
C ILE A 374 -7.32 11.23 -21.39
N ALA A 375 -7.96 10.85 -20.28
CA ALA A 375 -7.90 9.50 -19.77
C ALA A 375 -8.52 8.48 -20.73
N GLN A 376 -9.64 8.82 -21.37
CA GLN A 376 -10.29 7.96 -22.37
C GLN A 376 -9.44 7.80 -23.63
N TYR A 377 -8.84 8.90 -24.12
CA TYR A 377 -7.88 8.83 -25.23
C TYR A 377 -6.74 7.85 -24.93
N VAL A 378 -6.19 7.91 -23.71
CA VAL A 378 -5.13 6.98 -23.28
C VAL A 378 -5.65 5.54 -23.33
N TYR A 379 -6.78 5.27 -22.71
CA TYR A 379 -7.36 3.92 -22.69
C TYR A 379 -7.64 3.39 -24.11
N ASP A 380 -8.27 4.18 -24.96
CA ASP A 380 -8.61 3.76 -26.33
C ASP A 380 -7.37 3.54 -27.20
N THR A 381 -6.34 4.39 -27.02
CA THR A 381 -5.11 4.32 -27.80
C THR A 381 -4.21 3.16 -27.36
N PHE A 382 -4.09 2.92 -26.06
CA PHE A 382 -3.12 1.97 -25.50
C PHE A 382 -3.75 0.67 -25.03
N GLY A 383 -5.08 0.56 -25.00
CA GLY A 383 -5.81 -0.62 -24.51
C GLY A 383 -5.75 -0.82 -23.00
N LYS A 384 -5.22 0.16 -22.29
CA LYS A 384 -5.11 0.20 -20.82
C LYS A 384 -4.96 1.64 -20.31
N PHE A 385 -5.13 1.82 -19.02
CA PHE A 385 -4.84 3.08 -18.34
C PHE A 385 -4.16 2.76 -16.99
N PRO A 386 -2.99 3.37 -16.70
CA PRO A 386 -2.20 4.31 -17.51
C PRO A 386 -1.63 3.71 -18.82
N ALA A 387 -0.95 4.52 -19.64
CA ALA A 387 -0.50 4.11 -20.98
C ALA A 387 0.63 3.06 -20.94
N THR A 388 1.72 3.35 -20.27
CA THR A 388 2.99 2.60 -20.36
C THR A 388 3.30 1.75 -19.11
N VAL A 389 2.57 1.95 -18.02
CA VAL A 389 2.71 1.22 -16.75
C VAL A 389 1.44 0.42 -16.43
N PRO A 390 1.47 -0.55 -15.50
CA PRO A 390 0.28 -1.36 -15.19
C PRO A 390 -0.78 -0.55 -14.43
N SER A 391 -2.06 -0.95 -14.54
CA SER A 391 -3.17 -0.33 -13.80
C SER A 391 -3.12 -0.62 -12.29
N VAL A 392 -2.62 -1.79 -11.91
CA VAL A 392 -2.38 -2.22 -10.52
C VAL A 392 -0.91 -2.54 -10.35
N TYR A 393 -0.33 -2.11 -9.24
CA TYR A 393 1.10 -2.26 -9.00
C TYR A 393 1.39 -2.75 -7.57
N SER A 394 2.33 -3.67 -7.45
CA SER A 394 2.92 -4.10 -6.18
C SER A 394 4.44 -4.17 -6.36
N LEU A 395 5.19 -3.78 -5.35
CA LEU A 395 6.65 -3.71 -5.43
C LEU A 395 7.31 -4.34 -4.22
N MET A 396 6.85 -4.02 -3.01
CA MET A 396 7.53 -4.38 -1.77
C MET A 396 6.74 -5.41 -0.98
N TYR A 397 7.47 -6.37 -0.48
CA TYR A 397 6.99 -7.45 0.38
C TYR A 397 7.66 -7.32 1.75
N LEU A 398 6.90 -7.50 2.82
CA LEU A 398 7.40 -7.53 4.18
C LEU A 398 7.16 -8.93 4.76
N GLN A 399 8.22 -9.70 4.91
CA GLN A 399 8.14 -10.94 5.68
C GLN A 399 8.42 -10.67 7.15
N THR A 400 7.64 -11.31 8.01
CA THR A 400 7.79 -11.28 9.48
C THR A 400 7.76 -12.71 10.04
N HIS A 401 8.61 -12.99 11.02
CA HIS A 401 8.73 -14.31 11.62
C HIS A 401 9.44 -14.27 12.97
N HIS A 402 9.36 -15.35 13.72
CA HIS A 402 10.18 -15.56 14.93
C HIS A 402 11.58 -16.04 14.56
N LEU A 403 12.61 -15.39 15.12
CA LEU A 403 14.00 -15.74 14.84
C LEU A 403 14.40 -17.07 15.45
N ASP A 404 15.25 -17.81 14.74
CA ASP A 404 16.09 -18.85 15.35
C ASP A 404 17.37 -18.21 15.88
N LEU A 405 17.41 -17.92 17.18
CA LEU A 405 18.54 -17.24 17.81
C LEU A 405 19.82 -18.11 17.84
N ASP A 406 19.69 -19.43 17.81
CA ASP A 406 20.84 -20.33 17.80
C ASP A 406 21.68 -20.18 16.54
N TYR A 407 21.02 -19.94 15.39
CA TYR A 407 21.71 -19.61 14.15
C TYR A 407 22.53 -18.33 14.26
N TYR A 408 21.95 -17.28 14.85
CA TYR A 408 22.64 -15.99 14.99
C TYR A 408 23.81 -16.10 15.99
N ASP A 409 23.64 -16.82 17.09
CA ASP A 409 24.71 -17.05 18.06
C ASP A 409 25.85 -17.88 17.48
N LYS A 410 25.53 -18.81 16.57
CA LYS A 410 26.54 -19.71 15.95
C LYS A 410 27.41 -18.96 14.93
N PHE A 411 26.81 -18.09 14.11
CA PHE A 411 27.49 -17.56 12.93
C PHE A 411 27.86 -16.08 13.04
N PHE A 412 27.29 -15.33 13.99
CA PHE A 412 27.48 -13.90 14.09
C PHE A 412 28.05 -13.50 15.46
N GLY A 413 28.71 -12.34 15.49
CA GLY A 413 29.21 -11.75 16.73
C GLY A 413 28.10 -11.18 17.62
N PRO A 414 28.45 -10.68 18.82
CA PRO A 414 27.51 -10.04 19.73
C PRO A 414 26.72 -8.93 19.04
N HIS A 415 25.48 -8.71 19.47
CA HIS A 415 24.57 -7.67 18.93
C HIS A 415 24.02 -7.96 17.53
N SER A 416 24.04 -9.20 17.06
CA SER A 416 23.39 -9.60 15.81
C SER A 416 21.85 -9.45 15.85
N TYR A 417 21.26 -9.47 17.05
CA TYR A 417 19.85 -9.17 17.31
C TYR A 417 19.69 -8.25 18.53
N LEU A 418 18.52 -7.66 18.68
CA LEU A 418 18.18 -6.77 19.80
C LEU A 418 17.75 -7.60 21.03
N ARG A 419 17.78 -6.96 22.20
CA ARG A 419 17.25 -7.53 23.43
C ARG A 419 15.80 -7.96 23.29
N THR A 420 14.97 -7.18 22.60
CA THR A 420 13.57 -7.50 22.32
C THR A 420 13.40 -8.86 21.63
N HIS A 421 14.28 -9.22 20.68
CA HIS A 421 14.22 -10.52 20.01
C HIS A 421 14.52 -11.68 20.98
N ALA A 422 15.46 -11.49 21.90
CA ALA A 422 15.79 -12.51 22.90
C ALA A 422 14.67 -12.70 23.93
N GLU A 423 14.06 -11.59 24.37
CA GLU A 423 13.04 -11.60 25.43
C GLU A 423 11.65 -11.98 24.92
N HIS A 424 11.33 -11.69 23.64
CA HIS A 424 10.00 -11.89 23.07
C HIS A 424 9.51 -13.32 23.17
N LEU A 425 10.34 -14.29 22.76
CA LEU A 425 9.99 -15.72 22.81
C LEU A 425 9.68 -16.19 24.23
N GLU A 426 10.44 -15.74 25.22
CA GLU A 426 10.21 -16.10 26.62
C GLU A 426 8.98 -15.40 27.19
N LYS A 427 8.87 -14.08 27.01
CA LYS A 427 7.79 -13.28 27.58
C LYS A 427 6.43 -13.59 26.95
N ARG A 428 6.38 -13.72 25.63
CA ARG A 428 5.12 -13.87 24.89
C ARG A 428 4.71 -15.32 24.70
N HIS A 429 5.65 -16.21 24.42
CA HIS A 429 5.39 -17.60 24.07
C HIS A 429 5.86 -18.61 25.14
N GLY A 430 6.47 -18.16 26.22
CA GLY A 430 7.00 -19.04 27.28
C GLY A 430 8.15 -19.92 26.82
N ILE A 431 8.80 -19.60 25.71
CA ILE A 431 9.87 -20.37 25.10
C ILE A 431 11.22 -19.78 25.55
N LYS A 432 11.92 -20.56 26.40
CA LYS A 432 13.28 -20.20 26.80
C LYS A 432 14.27 -20.43 25.65
N LYS A 433 15.26 -19.54 25.58
CA LYS A 433 16.38 -19.67 24.66
C LYS A 433 17.18 -20.94 24.90
#